data_63a7d6add4d33bdcc0cb3cafe2212a19
#
_entry.id   63a7d6add4d33bdcc0cb3cafe2212a19
#
_cell.length_a   1.000
_cell.length_b   1.000
_cell.length_c   1.000
_cell.angle_alpha   90.00
_cell.angle_beta   90.00
_cell.angle_gamma   90.00
#
_symmetry.space_group_name_H-M   'P 1'
#
loop_
_entity.id
_entity.type
_entity.pdbx_description
1 polymer ?
#
loop_
_entity_poly.entity_id
_entity_poly.type
_entity_poly.pdbx_seq_one_letter_code
_entity_poly.pdbx_strand_id
1 'polypeptide(L)' 'MPRLITKVKEYRENAGMKQSELAELIGVRRETIVHLENGRYNPSLKLGMDIAKIFNTTVEELFKFEDDK' A
#
# COMPACT_ATOMS: atom_id res chain seq x y z
N MET A 1 -11.39 -10.44 13.96
CA MET A 1 -10.75 -9.12 13.75
C MET A 1 -10.58 -8.84 12.28
N PRO A 2 -10.86 -7.62 11.85
CA PRO A 2 -10.64 -7.30 10.44
C PRO A 2 -9.17 -7.39 10.08
N ARG A 3 -8.92 -7.84 8.87
CA ARG A 3 -7.56 -8.00 8.34
C ARG A 3 -7.42 -7.13 7.10
N LEU A 4 -6.33 -6.40 7.03
CA LEU A 4 -6.06 -5.55 5.88
C LEU A 4 -5.60 -6.39 4.70
N ILE A 5 -6.29 -6.26 3.59
CA ILE A 5 -5.92 -6.86 2.31
C ILE A 5 -5.43 -5.72 1.43
N THR A 6 -4.27 -5.88 0.83
CA THR A 6 -3.66 -4.81 0.05
C THR A 6 -3.18 -5.31 -1.30
N LYS A 7 -3.33 -4.47 -2.32
CA LYS A 7 -2.85 -4.74 -3.67
C LYS A 7 -1.65 -3.87 -4.05
N VAL A 8 -1.05 -3.20 -3.07
CA VAL A 8 0.06 -2.28 -3.33
C VAL A 8 1.22 -3.00 -4.04
N LYS A 9 1.56 -4.19 -3.56
CA LYS A 9 2.64 -4.97 -4.17
C LYS A 9 2.36 -5.26 -5.64
N GLU A 10 1.13 -5.64 -5.95
CA GLU A 10 0.70 -5.93 -7.32
C GLU A 10 0.89 -4.72 -8.24
N TYR A 11 0.37 -3.58 -7.81
CA TYR A 11 0.49 -2.34 -8.58
C TYR A 11 1.95 -1.94 -8.74
N ARG A 12 2.73 -2.07 -7.66
CA ARG A 12 4.14 -1.72 -7.67
C ARG A 12 4.93 -2.60 -8.65
N GLU A 13 4.72 -3.90 -8.60
CA GLU A 13 5.42 -4.84 -9.48
C GLU A 13 5.02 -4.63 -10.93
N ASN A 14 3.75 -4.37 -11.19
CA ASN A 14 3.28 -4.08 -12.54
C ASN A 14 3.89 -2.81 -13.10
N ALA A 15 4.28 -1.88 -12.23
CA ALA A 15 4.94 -0.65 -12.64
C ALA A 15 6.46 -0.80 -12.74
N GLY A 16 6.99 -1.99 -12.45
CA GLY A 16 8.43 -2.24 -12.48
C GLY A 16 9.17 -1.50 -11.38
N MET A 17 8.53 -1.27 -10.26
CA MET A 17 9.05 -0.43 -9.19
C MET A 17 9.51 -1.26 -8.00
N LYS A 18 10.65 -0.88 -7.42
CA LYS A 18 11.15 -1.51 -6.19
C LYS A 18 10.47 -0.91 -4.97
N GLN A 19 10.46 -1.66 -3.86
CA GLN A 19 9.92 -1.16 -2.60
C GLN A 19 10.60 0.14 -2.17
N SER A 20 11.92 0.20 -2.32
CA SER A 20 12.67 1.40 -1.96
C SER A 20 12.30 2.60 -2.82
N GLU A 21 12.00 2.35 -4.09
CA GLU A 21 11.61 3.42 -5.00
C GLU A 21 10.25 3.99 -4.62
N LEU A 22 9.30 3.13 -4.30
CA LEU A 22 7.98 3.59 -3.85
C LEU A 22 8.09 4.36 -2.54
N ALA A 23 8.88 3.83 -1.60
CA ALA A 23 9.09 4.49 -0.32
C ALA A 23 9.65 5.90 -0.50
N GLU A 24 10.63 6.04 -1.38
CA GLU A 24 11.25 7.33 -1.65
C GLU A 24 10.26 8.33 -2.25
N LEU A 25 9.44 7.87 -3.19
CA LEU A 25 8.44 8.73 -3.83
C LEU A 25 7.44 9.29 -2.82
N ILE A 26 7.11 8.50 -1.81
CA ILE A 26 6.10 8.89 -0.83
C ILE A 26 6.72 9.59 0.39
N GLY A 27 8.02 9.41 0.59
CA GLY A 27 8.73 10.01 1.73
C GLY A 27 8.60 9.20 3.00
N VAL A 28 8.56 7.87 2.89
CA VAL A 28 8.53 6.97 4.04
C VAL A 28 9.70 6.00 3.95
N ARG A 29 9.89 5.22 4.99
CA ARG A 29 10.94 4.21 5.01
C ARG A 29 10.51 2.98 4.22
N ARG A 30 11.49 2.27 3.67
CA ARG A 30 11.23 1.03 2.94
C ARG A 30 10.47 0.03 3.80
N GLU A 31 10.82 -0.06 5.10
CA GLU A 31 10.15 -0.98 6.03
C GLU A 31 8.66 -0.71 6.13
N THR A 32 8.27 0.56 6.02
CA THR A 32 6.86 0.92 6.03
C THR A 32 6.13 0.29 4.85
N ILE A 33 6.76 0.32 3.67
CA ILE A 33 6.19 -0.31 2.47
C ILE A 33 6.12 -1.83 2.65
N VAL A 34 7.18 -2.44 3.19
CA VAL A 34 7.21 -3.87 3.44
C VAL A 34 6.04 -4.30 4.34
N HIS A 35 5.87 -3.61 5.46
CA HIS A 35 4.79 -3.94 6.40
C HIS A 35 3.42 -3.67 5.79
N LEU A 36 3.30 -2.60 5.04
CA LEU A 36 2.05 -2.26 4.37
C LEU A 36 1.65 -3.35 3.38
N GLU A 37 2.60 -3.83 2.58
CA GLU A 37 2.34 -4.86 1.57
C GLU A 37 1.99 -6.21 2.21
N ASN A 38 2.45 -6.43 3.42
CA ASN A 38 2.14 -7.66 4.15
C ASN A 38 0.87 -7.56 5.00
N GLY A 39 0.18 -6.43 4.93
CA GLY A 39 -1.06 -6.23 5.68
C GLY A 39 -0.84 -6.03 7.17
N ARG A 40 0.37 -5.69 7.58
CA ARG A 40 0.73 -5.53 9.00
C ARG A 40 0.74 -4.09 9.47
N TYR A 41 0.42 -3.17 8.59
CA TYR A 41 0.48 -1.75 8.90
C TYR A 41 -0.73 -1.07 8.29
N ASN A 42 -1.54 -0.45 9.14
CA ASN A 42 -2.68 0.34 8.65
C ASN A 42 -2.18 1.70 8.21
N PRO A 43 -2.24 2.00 6.92
CA PRO A 43 -1.75 3.30 6.45
C PRO A 43 -2.63 4.43 6.95
N SER A 44 -2.03 5.60 7.14
CA SER A 44 -2.82 6.80 7.34
C SER A 44 -3.60 7.06 6.05
N LEU A 45 -4.67 7.84 6.15
CA LEU A 45 -5.45 8.21 4.98
C LEU A 45 -4.57 8.91 3.96
N LYS A 46 -3.70 9.82 4.41
CA LYS A 46 -2.79 10.53 3.52
C LYS A 46 -1.87 9.57 2.76
N LEU A 47 -1.28 8.61 3.48
CA LEU A 47 -0.40 7.65 2.85
C LEU A 47 -1.14 6.83 1.79
N GLY A 48 -2.34 6.36 2.14
CA GLY A 48 -3.16 5.60 1.19
C GLY A 48 -3.51 6.41 -0.04
N MET A 49 -3.86 7.67 0.13
CA MET A 49 -4.20 8.55 -0.98
C MET A 49 -2.98 8.85 -1.85
N ASP A 50 -1.81 9.04 -1.24
CA ASP A 50 -0.57 9.27 -1.99
C ASP A 50 -0.22 8.08 -2.87
N ILE A 51 -0.35 6.88 -2.33
CA ILE A 51 -0.08 5.66 -3.11
C ILE A 51 -1.07 5.53 -4.26
N ALA A 52 -2.35 5.78 -3.97
CA ALA A 52 -3.38 5.71 -5.00
C ALA A 52 -3.08 6.67 -6.15
N LYS A 53 -2.61 7.86 -5.85
CA LYS A 53 -2.22 8.84 -6.86
C LYS A 53 -1.07 8.35 -7.73
N ILE A 54 -0.06 7.76 -7.11
CA ILE A 54 1.11 7.25 -7.84
C ILE A 54 0.70 6.21 -8.86
N PHE A 55 -0.23 5.33 -8.49
CA PHE A 55 -0.66 4.25 -9.37
C PHE A 55 -1.94 4.57 -10.15
N ASN A 56 -2.41 5.80 -10.04
CA ASN A 56 -3.60 6.26 -10.76
C ASN A 56 -4.81 5.36 -10.50
N THR A 57 -5.04 5.08 -9.23
CA THR A 57 -6.13 4.22 -8.78
C THR A 57 -6.79 4.85 -7.55
N THR A 58 -7.62 4.12 -6.86
CA THR A 58 -8.33 4.61 -5.68
C THR A 58 -7.87 3.85 -4.44
N VAL A 59 -8.11 4.47 -3.28
CA VAL A 59 -7.81 3.82 -2.00
C VAL A 59 -8.61 2.51 -1.88
N GLU A 60 -9.84 2.53 -2.34
CA GLU A 60 -10.74 1.35 -2.26
C GLU A 60 -10.24 0.19 -3.12
N GLU A 61 -9.55 0.51 -4.24
CA GLU A 61 -8.97 -0.52 -5.08
C GLU A 61 -7.72 -1.13 -4.44
N LEU A 62 -6.95 -0.31 -3.74
CA LEU A 62 -5.69 -0.74 -3.14
C LEU A 62 -5.88 -1.49 -1.83
N PHE A 63 -6.85 -1.09 -1.03
CA PHE A 63 -7.01 -1.57 0.34
C PHE A 63 -8.43 -1.96 0.64
N LYS A 64 -8.59 -3.04 1.39
CA LYS A 64 -9.89 -3.36 1.97
C LYS A 64 -9.65 -4.15 3.25
N PHE A 65 -10.66 -4.14 4.09
CA PHE A 65 -10.64 -4.94 5.32
C PHE A 65 -11.54 -6.13 5.13
N GLU A 66 -11.07 -7.27 5.56
CA GLU A 66 -11.80 -8.52 5.48
C GLU A 66 -12.06 -8.99 6.90
N ASP A 67 -13.32 -9.22 7.21
CA ASP A 67 -13.65 -9.71 8.53
C ASP A 67 -13.33 -11.18 8.66
N ASP A 68 -12.79 -11.52 9.81
CA ASP A 68 -12.45 -12.87 10.18
C ASP A 68 -13.69 -13.48 10.85
N LYS A 69 -14.29 -14.43 10.22
CA LYS A 69 -15.47 -15.07 10.80
C LYS A 69 -15.16 -16.43 11.34
#